data_9f023a71d3afa996797cf3d8fba4bcc4
#
_entry.id   9f023a71d3afa996797cf3d8fba4bcc4
#
_cell.length_a   1.000
_cell.length_b   1.000
_cell.length_c   1.000
_cell.angle_alpha   90.00
_cell.angle_beta   90.00
_cell.angle_gamma   90.00
#
_symmetry.space_group_name_H-M   'P 1'
#
loop_
_entity.id
_entity.type
_entity.pdbx_description
1 polymer ?
#
loop_
_entity_poly.entity_id
_entity_poly.type
_entity_poly.pdbx_seq_one_letter_code
_entity_poly.pdbx_strand_id
1 'polypeptide(L)'
;MNFSIEIGPRYQNKKCDIFITEATFGLPIFSHPFDKDEIKKLLESVIKNNEKPHLIGVYALGKCQRILSLLRDAGYDEIIYLHGALMKITDYYVSEGLRIGKVKNTSDLNLSELKNQIILCPPSALHDKWSRKFKNPVVPLV
;
A
#
# COMPACT_ATOMS: atom_id res chain seq x y z
N MET A 1 -11.86 -10.45 20.43
CA MET A 1 -11.11 -9.39 19.70
C MET A 1 -11.89 -9.09 18.44
N ASN A 2 -12.55 -7.94 18.38
CA ASN A 2 -13.30 -7.53 17.20
C ASN A 2 -12.35 -6.83 16.25
N PHE A 3 -11.95 -7.50 15.19
CA PHE A 3 -11.30 -6.87 14.06
C PHE A 3 -12.38 -6.37 13.09
N SER A 4 -12.85 -5.17 13.27
CA SER A 4 -13.63 -4.48 12.24
C SER A 4 -12.68 -3.67 11.37
N ILE A 5 -12.21 -4.29 10.29
CA ILE A 5 -11.62 -3.54 9.18
C ILE A 5 -12.79 -3.14 8.29
N GLU A 6 -13.33 -1.95 8.51
CA GLU A 6 -14.31 -1.36 7.59
C GLU A 6 -13.57 -0.79 6.36
N ILE A 7 -13.19 -1.66 5.45
CA ILE A 7 -12.75 -1.25 4.11
C ILE A 7 -13.74 -1.86 3.13
N GLY A 8 -14.66 -1.05 2.62
CA GLY A 8 -15.62 -1.46 1.61
C GLY A 8 -17.06 -1.57 2.10
N PRO A 9 -18.00 -1.87 1.19
CA PRO A 9 -19.40 -2.06 1.54
C PRO A 9 -19.50 -3.15 2.61
N ARG A 10 -20.25 -2.88 3.66
CA ARG A 10 -20.45 -3.79 4.80
C ARG A 10 -20.75 -5.18 4.28
N TYR A 11 -19.93 -6.16 4.65
CA TYR A 11 -20.22 -7.56 4.37
C TYR A 11 -21.60 -7.87 4.92
N GLN A 12 -22.58 -8.06 4.03
CA GLN A 12 -23.89 -8.55 4.45
C GLN A 12 -23.68 -9.99 4.90
N ASN A 13 -24.10 -10.31 6.13
CA ASN A 13 -24.14 -11.68 6.62
C ASN A 13 -25.07 -12.49 5.71
N LYS A 14 -24.51 -13.18 4.74
CA LYS A 14 -25.28 -14.08 3.88
C LYS A 14 -25.28 -15.46 4.51
N LYS A 15 -26.46 -15.99 4.73
CA LYS A 15 -26.62 -17.38 5.13
C LYS A 15 -26.18 -18.27 3.96
N CYS A 16 -25.26 -19.20 4.20
CA CYS A 16 -24.80 -20.18 3.21
C CYS A 16 -24.64 -21.55 3.88
N ASP A 17 -24.85 -22.62 3.13
CA ASP A 17 -24.68 -23.99 3.61
C ASP A 17 -23.20 -24.42 3.58
N ILE A 18 -22.42 -23.85 2.67
CA ILE A 18 -20.99 -24.10 2.53
C ILE A 18 -20.28 -22.76 2.37
N PHE A 19 -19.27 -22.50 3.21
CA PHE A 19 -18.40 -21.33 3.13
C PHE A 19 -16.97 -21.80 2.90
N ILE A 20 -16.39 -21.44 1.75
CA ILE A 20 -14.99 -21.72 1.41
C ILE A 20 -14.23 -20.41 1.44
N THR A 21 -13.18 -20.37 2.24
CA THR A 21 -12.33 -19.18 2.39
C THR A 21 -10.86 -19.57 2.40
N GLU A 22 -10.04 -18.62 1.99
CA GLU A 22 -8.59 -18.67 2.20
C GLU A 22 -8.27 -18.23 3.63
N ALA A 23 -7.32 -18.88 4.28
CA ALA A 23 -6.93 -18.59 5.66
C ALA A 23 -5.43 -18.86 5.91
N THR A 24 -4.57 -18.50 4.96
CA THR A 24 -3.11 -18.73 5.03
C THR A 24 -2.52 -18.25 6.37
N PHE A 25 -2.95 -17.12 6.88
CA PHE A 25 -2.51 -16.54 8.15
C PHE A 25 -3.54 -16.70 9.28
N GLY A 26 -4.46 -17.64 9.15
CA GLY A 26 -5.55 -17.84 10.13
C GLY A 26 -5.12 -18.54 11.43
N LEU A 27 -3.90 -19.05 11.52
CA LEU A 27 -3.41 -19.68 12.73
C LEU A 27 -2.96 -18.63 13.78
N PRO A 28 -3.20 -18.87 15.07
CA PRO A 28 -2.83 -17.94 16.15
C PRO A 28 -1.33 -17.62 16.23
N ILE A 29 -0.47 -18.46 15.66
CA ILE A 29 0.97 -18.24 15.61
C ILE A 29 1.36 -17.03 14.72
N PHE A 30 0.51 -16.68 13.77
CA PHE A 30 0.71 -15.51 12.91
C PHE A 30 0.16 -14.26 13.60
N SER A 31 0.94 -13.72 14.54
CA SER A 31 0.65 -12.41 15.12
C SER A 31 1.32 -11.33 14.27
N HIS A 32 0.53 -10.37 13.80
CA HIS A 32 1.04 -9.23 13.05
C HIS A 32 1.14 -8.01 13.98
N PRO A 33 2.17 -7.15 13.82
CA PRO A 33 2.22 -5.85 14.48
C PRO A 33 0.97 -5.02 14.14
N PHE A 34 0.67 -4.03 14.98
CA PHE A 34 -0.42 -3.12 14.67
C PHE A 34 -0.08 -2.29 13.43
N ASP A 35 -1.04 -2.13 12.52
CA ASP A 35 -0.88 -1.37 11.28
C ASP A 35 -0.30 0.02 11.51
N LYS A 36 -0.77 0.71 12.57
CA LYS A 36 -0.31 2.05 12.93
C LYS A 36 1.17 2.10 13.27
N ASP A 37 1.69 1.05 13.91
CA ASP A 37 3.12 0.99 14.27
C ASP A 37 3.98 0.77 13.03
N GLU A 38 3.53 -0.07 12.09
CA GLU A 38 4.24 -0.31 10.83
C GLU A 38 4.24 0.94 9.94
N ILE A 39 3.12 1.65 9.84
CA ILE A 39 3.05 2.93 9.11
C ILE A 39 3.93 3.99 9.77
N LYS A 40 3.97 4.06 11.09
CA LYS A 40 4.86 4.97 11.82
C LYS A 40 6.33 4.69 11.48
N LYS A 41 6.76 3.43 11.54
CA LYS A 41 8.13 3.02 11.14
C LYS A 41 8.45 3.40 9.70
N LEU A 42 7.49 3.22 8.79
CA LEU A 42 7.63 3.63 7.39
C LEU A 42 7.86 5.13 7.28
N LEU A 43 7.04 5.96 7.93
CA LEU A 43 7.18 7.41 7.90
C LEU A 43 8.47 7.89 8.56
N GLU A 44 8.90 7.27 9.67
CA GLU A 44 10.21 7.52 10.27
C GLU A 44 11.36 7.20 9.31
N SER A 45 11.24 6.10 8.55
CA SER A 45 12.20 5.75 7.51
C SER A 45 12.24 6.78 6.37
N VAL A 46 11.08 7.28 5.95
CA VAL A 46 10.96 8.32 4.92
C VAL A 46 11.66 9.60 5.37
N ILE A 47 11.46 10.02 6.61
CA ILE A 47 12.11 11.20 7.19
C ILE A 47 13.63 10.99 7.30
N LYS A 48 14.05 9.83 7.80
CA LYS A 48 15.47 9.51 8.02
C LYS A 48 16.25 9.40 6.71
N ASN A 49 15.62 8.90 5.65
CA ASN A 49 16.21 8.67 4.34
C ASN A 49 15.61 9.60 3.27
N ASN A 50 15.41 10.86 3.59
CA ASN A 50 14.70 11.83 2.75
C ASN A 50 15.33 12.07 1.37
N GLU A 51 16.61 11.73 1.17
CA GLU A 51 17.31 11.81 -0.11
C GLU A 51 17.02 10.63 -1.06
N LYS A 52 16.27 9.63 -0.60
CA LYS A 52 16.01 8.38 -1.33
C LYS A 52 14.52 8.15 -1.53
N PRO A 53 14.11 7.55 -2.66
CA PRO A 53 12.75 7.05 -2.81
C PRO A 53 12.55 5.77 -1.97
N HIS A 54 11.32 5.58 -1.50
CA HIS A 54 10.88 4.36 -0.82
C HIS A 54 10.03 3.54 -1.78
N LEU A 55 10.51 2.36 -2.15
CA LEU A 55 9.78 1.39 -2.99
C LEU A 55 9.12 0.34 -2.10
N ILE A 56 7.80 0.29 -2.11
CA ILE A 56 7.02 -0.60 -1.26
C ILE A 56 6.30 -1.63 -2.12
N GLY A 57 6.61 -2.90 -1.90
CA GLY A 57 5.96 -4.01 -2.57
C GLY A 57 4.57 -4.30 -2.00
N VAL A 58 3.53 -4.14 -2.82
CA VAL A 58 2.14 -4.33 -2.41
C VAL A 58 1.35 -5.10 -3.47
N TYR A 59 0.45 -5.97 -3.03
CA TYR A 59 -0.53 -6.56 -3.93
C TYR A 59 -1.53 -5.50 -4.40
N ALA A 60 -1.90 -5.58 -5.69
CA ALA A 60 -2.76 -4.58 -6.33
C ALA A 60 -4.16 -4.52 -5.71
N LEU A 61 -4.72 -5.66 -5.31
CA LEU A 61 -6.04 -5.76 -4.69
C LEU A 61 -5.93 -5.77 -3.17
N GLY A 62 -6.56 -4.81 -2.53
CA GLY A 62 -6.72 -4.72 -1.08
C GLY A 62 -5.51 -4.11 -0.36
N LYS A 63 -4.32 -4.74 -0.43
CA LYS A 63 -3.14 -4.26 0.32
C LYS A 63 -2.69 -2.85 -0.10
N CYS A 64 -2.66 -2.58 -1.41
CA CYS A 64 -2.32 -1.25 -1.93
C CYS A 64 -3.25 -0.17 -1.34
N GLN A 65 -4.55 -0.36 -1.45
CA GLN A 65 -5.55 0.61 -1.00
C GLN A 65 -5.54 0.78 0.53
N ARG A 66 -5.31 -0.32 1.26
CA ARG A 66 -5.16 -0.28 2.72
C ARG A 66 -3.96 0.58 3.13
N ILE A 67 -2.80 0.39 2.52
CA ILE A 67 -1.60 1.18 2.83
C ILE A 67 -1.82 2.65 2.48
N LEU A 68 -2.45 2.96 1.35
CA LEU A 68 -2.81 4.34 0.98
C LEU A 68 -3.70 4.98 2.06
N SER A 69 -4.76 4.30 2.50
CA SER A 69 -5.65 4.79 3.55
C SER A 69 -4.90 5.03 4.86
N LEU A 70 -4.11 4.05 5.31
CA LEU A 70 -3.34 4.14 6.55
C LEU A 70 -2.31 5.28 6.54
N LEU A 71 -1.66 5.54 5.40
CA LEU A 71 -0.75 6.68 5.24
C LEU A 71 -1.50 8.01 5.40
N ARG A 72 -2.72 8.12 4.82
CA ARG A 72 -3.56 9.33 4.98
C ARG A 72 -4.04 9.50 6.42
N ASP A 73 -4.46 8.42 7.06
CA ASP A 73 -4.87 8.43 8.47
C ASP A 73 -3.72 8.83 9.41
N ALA A 74 -2.47 8.53 9.01
CA ALA A 74 -1.27 8.98 9.71
C ALA A 74 -0.81 10.40 9.36
N GLY A 75 -1.56 11.14 8.52
CA GLY A 75 -1.27 12.53 8.16
C GLY A 75 -0.27 12.71 7.03
N TYR A 76 0.04 11.66 6.27
CA TYR A 76 0.90 11.79 5.09
C TYR A 76 0.09 12.27 3.88
N ASP A 77 0.11 13.57 3.58
CA ASP A 77 -0.70 14.20 2.53
C ASP A 77 0.04 14.42 1.20
N GLU A 78 1.32 14.03 1.14
CA GLU A 78 2.12 14.15 -0.08
C GLU A 78 1.65 13.21 -1.19
N ILE A 79 2.10 13.46 -2.42
CA ILE A 79 1.79 12.60 -3.57
C ILE A 79 2.42 11.23 -3.35
N ILE A 80 1.63 10.16 -3.55
CA ILE A 80 2.12 8.79 -3.58
C ILE A 80 2.10 8.32 -5.02
N TYR A 81 3.22 7.77 -5.48
CA TYR A 81 3.31 7.25 -6.84
C TYR A 81 2.97 5.76 -6.88
N LEU A 82 2.18 5.39 -7.86
CA LEU A 82 1.74 4.01 -8.08
C LEU A 82 2.33 3.46 -9.38
N HIS A 83 2.83 2.25 -9.32
CA HIS A 83 3.12 1.49 -10.54
C HIS A 83 1.84 1.34 -11.38
N GLY A 84 1.95 1.40 -12.71
CA GLY A 84 0.79 1.35 -13.60
C GLY A 84 -0.16 0.16 -13.36
N ALA A 85 0.38 -1.00 -12.95
CA ALA A 85 -0.41 -2.18 -12.62
C ALA A 85 -1.35 -2.00 -11.40
N LEU A 86 -1.10 -1.00 -10.55
CA LEU A 86 -1.93 -0.72 -9.38
C LEU A 86 -3.05 0.28 -9.68
N MET A 87 -2.92 1.07 -10.75
CA MET A 87 -3.80 2.21 -11.03
C MET A 87 -5.25 1.79 -11.22
N LYS A 88 -5.53 0.89 -12.17
CA LYS A 88 -6.90 0.52 -12.53
C LYS A 88 -7.75 0.05 -11.35
N ILE A 89 -7.18 -0.78 -10.47
CA ILE A 89 -7.88 -1.26 -9.27
C ILE A 89 -8.05 -0.13 -8.26
N THR A 90 -7.04 0.71 -8.11
CA THR A 90 -7.09 1.86 -7.20
C THR A 90 -8.15 2.87 -7.65
N ASP A 91 -8.24 3.16 -8.94
CA ASP A 91 -9.27 4.04 -9.51
C ASP A 91 -10.69 3.50 -9.25
N TYR A 92 -10.87 2.17 -9.35
CA TYR A 92 -12.12 1.52 -8.99
C TYR A 92 -12.48 1.76 -7.51
N TYR A 93 -11.55 1.57 -6.58
CA TYR A 93 -11.80 1.84 -5.16
C TYR A 93 -12.14 3.31 -4.89
N VAL A 94 -11.51 4.23 -5.61
CA VAL A 94 -11.84 5.67 -5.53
C VAL A 94 -13.26 5.93 -6.02
N SER A 95 -13.68 5.30 -7.13
CA SER A 95 -15.05 5.43 -7.64
C SER A 95 -16.10 4.86 -6.68
N GLU A 96 -15.72 3.87 -5.85
CA GLU A 96 -16.56 3.33 -4.75
C GLU A 96 -16.48 4.16 -3.46
N GLY A 97 -15.81 5.32 -3.48
CA GLY A 97 -15.79 6.29 -2.37
C GLY A 97 -14.59 6.18 -1.42
N LEU A 98 -13.57 5.35 -1.73
CA LEU A 98 -12.36 5.29 -0.90
C LEU A 98 -11.55 6.59 -1.03
N ARG A 99 -11.24 7.21 0.10
CA ARG A 99 -10.43 8.43 0.16
C ARG A 99 -8.96 8.10 0.34
N ILE A 100 -8.19 8.19 -0.74
CA ILE A 100 -6.75 7.86 -0.75
C ILE A 100 -5.83 9.07 -0.98
N GLY A 101 -6.40 10.27 -1.08
CA GLY A 101 -5.64 11.50 -1.34
C GLY A 101 -5.03 11.54 -2.74
N LYS A 102 -3.92 12.27 -2.88
CA LYS A 102 -3.26 12.47 -4.18
C LYS A 102 -2.38 11.27 -4.54
N VAL A 103 -2.72 10.60 -5.63
CA VAL A 103 -1.89 9.55 -6.24
C VAL A 103 -1.57 9.89 -7.69
N LYS A 104 -0.41 9.45 -8.18
CA LYS A 104 0.01 9.60 -9.58
C LYS A 104 0.62 8.31 -10.10
N ASN A 105 0.57 8.13 -11.43
CA ASN A 105 1.30 7.03 -12.07
C ASN A 105 2.81 7.31 -12.01
N THR A 106 3.62 6.27 -11.83
CA THR A 106 5.09 6.37 -11.92
C THR A 106 5.61 6.75 -13.31
N SER A 107 4.78 6.69 -14.35
CA SER A 107 5.11 7.27 -15.67
C SER A 107 5.24 8.78 -15.65
N ASP A 108 4.55 9.44 -14.72
CA ASP A 108 4.50 10.89 -14.59
C ASP A 108 5.60 11.40 -13.64
N LEU A 109 6.40 10.48 -13.09
CA LEU A 109 7.45 10.80 -12.14
C LEU A 109 8.70 11.32 -12.85
N ASN A 110 9.10 12.52 -12.52
CA ASN A 110 10.39 13.05 -12.94
C ASN A 110 11.50 12.40 -12.11
N LEU A 111 12.41 11.69 -12.76
CA LEU A 111 13.52 10.99 -12.08
C LEU A 111 14.49 11.91 -11.34
N SER A 112 14.49 13.21 -11.62
CA SER A 112 15.25 14.22 -10.86
C SER A 112 14.61 14.59 -9.51
N GLU A 113 13.32 14.27 -9.32
CA GLU A 113 12.52 14.61 -8.13
C GLU A 113 12.22 13.40 -7.24
N LEU A 114 13.10 12.39 -7.28
CA LEU A 114 12.89 11.13 -6.57
C LEU A 114 13.06 11.20 -5.05
N LYS A 115 13.59 12.29 -4.55
CA LYS A 115 13.85 12.45 -3.11
C LYS A 115 12.54 12.41 -2.33
N ASN A 116 12.57 11.68 -1.22
CA ASN A 116 11.46 11.61 -0.27
C ASN A 116 10.12 11.08 -0.84
N GLN A 117 10.16 10.35 -1.97
CA GLN A 117 8.93 9.86 -2.59
C GLN A 117 8.58 8.46 -2.09
N ILE A 118 7.30 8.26 -1.78
CA ILE A 118 6.72 6.92 -1.57
C ILE A 118 6.18 6.41 -2.89
N ILE A 119 6.62 5.22 -3.28
CA ILE A 119 6.26 4.56 -4.53
C ILE A 119 5.76 3.16 -4.21
N LEU A 120 4.51 2.86 -4.55
CA LEU A 120 3.94 1.53 -4.40
C LEU A 120 4.02 0.76 -5.72
N CYS A 121 4.40 -0.50 -5.66
CA CYS A 121 4.51 -1.37 -6.84
C CYS A 121 4.18 -2.82 -6.49
N PRO A 122 3.84 -3.67 -7.48
CA PRO A 122 3.75 -5.11 -7.25
C PRO A 122 5.07 -5.66 -6.70
N PRO A 123 5.06 -6.68 -5.82
CA PRO A 123 6.29 -7.25 -5.26
C PRO A 123 7.28 -7.72 -6.34
N SER A 124 6.79 -8.27 -7.44
CA SER A 124 7.62 -8.68 -8.59
C SER A 124 8.39 -7.52 -9.23
N ALA A 125 7.80 -6.32 -9.25
CA ALA A 125 8.43 -5.14 -9.84
C ALA A 125 9.67 -4.66 -9.05
N LEU A 126 9.81 -5.03 -7.77
CA LEU A 126 10.99 -4.70 -6.97
C LEU A 126 12.27 -5.35 -7.52
N HIS A 127 12.14 -6.49 -8.20
CA HIS A 127 13.26 -7.27 -8.74
C HIS A 127 13.38 -7.21 -10.27
N ASP A 128 12.51 -6.43 -10.92
CA ASP A 128 12.46 -6.32 -12.38
C ASP A 128 13.27 -5.11 -12.90
N LYS A 129 13.40 -5.01 -14.22
CA LYS A 129 14.03 -3.88 -14.92
C LYS A 129 13.43 -2.54 -14.55
N TRP A 130 12.13 -2.53 -14.24
CA TRP A 130 11.40 -1.32 -13.85
C TRP A 130 12.00 -0.65 -12.61
N SER A 131 12.43 -1.40 -11.60
CA SER A 131 12.99 -0.85 -10.36
C SER A 131 14.38 -0.24 -10.55
N ARG A 132 15.12 -0.66 -11.58
CA ARG A 132 16.50 -0.20 -11.84
C ARG A 132 16.62 1.29 -12.14
N LYS A 133 15.52 1.94 -12.54
CA LYS A 133 15.50 3.40 -12.76
C LYS A 133 15.62 4.20 -11.45
N PHE A 134 15.34 3.58 -10.30
CA PHE A 134 15.44 4.21 -8.99
C PHE A 134 16.81 3.91 -8.40
N LYS A 135 17.62 4.97 -8.23
CA LYS A 135 18.96 4.81 -7.66
C LYS A 135 18.90 4.62 -6.14
N ASN A 136 19.45 3.52 -5.64
CA ASN A 136 19.56 3.21 -4.22
C ASN A 136 18.23 3.43 -3.42
N PRO A 137 17.10 2.86 -3.85
CA PRO A 137 15.85 3.04 -3.13
C PRO A 137 15.91 2.35 -1.76
N VAL A 138 15.15 2.86 -0.80
CA VAL A 138 14.82 2.12 0.43
C VAL A 138 13.69 1.17 0.08
N VAL A 139 13.81 -0.10 0.44
CA VAL A 139 12.78 -1.13 0.23
C VAL A 139 12.36 -1.67 1.60
N PRO A 140 11.41 -1.02 2.27
CA PRO A 140 10.92 -1.48 3.55
C PRO A 140 10.05 -2.73 3.39
N LEU A 141 10.08 -3.60 4.38
CA LEU A 141 9.09 -4.66 4.56
C LEU A 141 7.88 -4.07 5.28
N VAL A 142 6.72 -4.08 4.63
CA VAL A 142 5.44 -3.56 5.16
C VAL A 142 4.35 -4.62 5.07
#